data_92c897cf2b629e9bd45b75350d3bc03f
#
_entry.id   92c897cf2b629e9bd45b75350d3bc03f
#
_cell.length_a   1.000
_cell.length_b   1.000
_cell.length_c   1.000
_cell.angle_alpha   90.00
_cell.angle_beta   90.00
_cell.angle_gamma   90.00
#
_symmetry.space_group_name_H-M   'P 1'
#
loop_
_entity.id
_entity.type
_entity.pdbx_description
1 polymer ?
#
loop_
_entity_poly.entity_id
_entity_poly.type
_entity_poly.pdbx_seq_one_letter_code
_entity_poly.pdbx_strand_id
1 'polypeptide(L)'
;PPTPAMIADGVAVGLAFGLARQRPLAKTADFAVARRRYPAGQVAGVYENLLMDAQGLILEGSSTNFYGVRQGVVYTAGRGVLEGVTRQIVLDLLGQLAIPLRLEAIHRDEVGALDEAFLSGSSRAILPVVTIAGQQIGNGRPGPIGRRLLMAYNDFVVRTIQPAISDL
;
A
#
# COMPACT_ATOMS: atom_id res chain seq x y z
N PRO A 1 3.89 13.72 -2.56
CA PRO A 1 2.93 12.96 -3.38
C PRO A 1 3.67 12.24 -4.52
N PRO A 2 3.14 11.12 -5.02
CA PRO A 2 3.69 10.47 -6.20
C PRO A 2 3.53 11.36 -7.43
N THR A 3 4.47 11.21 -8.36
CA THR A 3 4.38 11.88 -9.66
C THR A 3 3.37 11.16 -10.57
N PRO A 4 2.84 11.82 -11.63
CA PRO A 4 2.00 11.15 -12.62
C PRO A 4 2.67 9.90 -13.23
N ALA A 5 3.97 9.93 -13.49
CA ALA A 5 4.73 8.79 -13.99
C ALA A 5 4.73 7.62 -12.99
N MET A 6 4.92 7.87 -11.69
CA MET A 6 4.85 6.82 -10.68
C MET A 6 3.48 6.16 -10.60
N ILE A 7 2.41 6.91 -10.86
CA ILE A 7 1.04 6.36 -10.90
C ILE A 7 0.82 5.54 -12.19
N ALA A 8 1.34 6.03 -13.32
CA ALA A 8 1.17 5.39 -14.62
C ALA A 8 2.01 4.11 -14.78
N ASP A 9 3.25 4.14 -14.30
CA ASP A 9 4.23 3.08 -14.51
C ASP A 9 4.39 2.16 -13.29
N GLY A 10 3.95 2.61 -12.11
CA GLY A 10 4.17 1.94 -10.83
C GLY A 10 5.56 2.22 -10.24
N VAL A 11 5.77 1.75 -9.01
CA VAL A 11 7.01 1.94 -8.27
C VAL A 11 7.64 0.62 -7.84
N ALA A 12 8.95 0.64 -7.59
CA ALA A 12 9.65 -0.42 -6.91
C ALA A 12 9.68 -0.16 -5.40
N VAL A 13 9.52 -1.22 -4.61
CA VAL A 13 9.63 -1.18 -3.15
C VAL A 13 10.64 -2.21 -2.66
N GLY A 14 11.28 -1.89 -1.52
CA GLY A 14 12.19 -2.82 -0.84
C GLY A 14 11.49 -3.57 0.29
N LEU A 15 12.24 -4.48 0.95
CA LEU A 15 11.85 -5.14 2.18
C LEU A 15 12.75 -4.66 3.31
N ALA A 16 12.17 -4.28 4.45
CA ALA A 16 12.90 -3.90 5.65
C ALA A 16 12.82 -5.02 6.69
N PHE A 17 13.99 -5.53 7.07
CA PHE A 17 14.13 -6.50 8.13
C PHE A 17 14.32 -5.80 9.48
N GLY A 18 13.63 -6.28 10.52
CA GLY A 18 13.81 -5.78 11.89
C GLY A 18 13.23 -4.39 12.17
N LEU A 19 12.49 -3.80 11.22
CA LEU A 19 11.74 -2.56 11.43
C LEU A 19 10.26 -2.92 11.62
N ALA A 20 9.86 -3.25 12.84
CA ALA A 20 8.46 -3.46 13.21
C ALA A 20 7.94 -2.29 14.04
N ARG A 21 6.66 -1.95 13.91
CA ARG A 21 6.02 -1.02 14.85
C ARG A 21 5.83 -1.70 16.20
N GLN A 22 6.38 -1.12 17.25
CA GLN A 22 6.13 -1.59 18.62
C GLN A 22 4.67 -1.37 19.05
N ARG A 23 4.01 -0.36 18.50
CA ARG A 23 2.59 -0.05 18.71
C ARG A 23 1.93 0.19 17.35
N PRO A 24 1.49 -0.86 16.65
CA PRO A 24 0.98 -0.74 15.29
C PRO A 24 -0.26 0.16 15.16
N LEU A 25 -1.10 0.20 16.19
CA LEU A 25 -2.30 1.03 16.22
C LEU A 25 -2.02 2.53 16.51
N ALA A 26 -0.78 2.90 16.87
CA ALA A 26 -0.43 4.28 17.19
C ALA A 26 0.59 4.85 16.20
N LYS A 27 0.29 6.05 15.68
CA LYS A 27 1.24 6.82 14.88
C LYS A 27 2.25 7.51 15.81
N THR A 28 3.29 6.77 16.26
CA THR A 28 4.26 7.27 17.24
C THR A 28 5.41 8.02 16.57
N ALA A 29 5.93 9.06 17.26
CA ALA A 29 7.12 9.79 16.84
C ALA A 29 8.36 8.87 16.79
N ASP A 30 8.47 7.91 17.70
CA ASP A 30 9.59 6.96 17.79
C ASP A 30 9.70 6.11 16.50
N PHE A 31 8.58 5.68 15.94
CA PHE A 31 8.58 4.98 14.67
C PHE A 31 9.00 5.90 13.51
N ALA A 32 8.58 7.16 13.52
CA ALA A 32 9.00 8.15 12.52
C ALA A 32 10.52 8.39 12.56
N VAL A 33 11.14 8.31 13.73
CA VAL A 33 12.61 8.36 13.91
C VAL A 33 13.26 7.06 13.47
N ALA A 34 12.73 5.90 13.91
CA ALA A 34 13.30 4.60 13.58
C ALA A 34 13.31 4.34 12.07
N ARG A 35 12.25 4.70 11.34
CA ARG A 35 12.18 4.53 9.88
C ARG A 35 13.22 5.37 9.11
N ARG A 36 13.75 6.46 9.71
CA ARG A 36 14.84 7.25 9.10
C ARG A 36 16.14 6.48 8.98
N ARG A 37 16.31 5.39 9.76
CA ARG A 37 17.46 4.48 9.67
C ARG A 37 17.38 3.57 8.43
N TYR A 38 16.20 3.50 7.81
CA TYR A 38 15.93 2.76 6.58
C TYR A 38 15.35 3.73 5.54
N PRO A 39 16.11 4.76 5.10
CA PRO A 39 15.60 5.71 4.14
C PRO A 39 15.20 4.97 2.86
N ALA A 40 14.00 5.27 2.38
CA ALA A 40 13.65 4.99 1.00
C ALA A 40 14.73 5.60 0.12
N GLY A 41 15.34 4.83 -0.77
CA GLY A 41 16.39 5.31 -1.65
C GLY A 41 17.83 5.01 -1.23
N GLN A 42 18.11 4.27 -0.14
CA GLN A 42 19.44 3.67 0.07
C GLN A 42 19.76 2.63 -1.03
N VAL A 43 18.71 2.02 -1.60
CA VAL A 43 18.82 1.29 -2.88
C VAL A 43 18.25 2.22 -3.94
N ALA A 44 19.07 2.62 -4.91
CA ALA A 44 18.63 3.49 -6.01
C ALA A 44 17.36 2.93 -6.67
N GLY A 45 16.34 3.77 -6.84
CA GLY A 45 15.07 3.38 -7.46
C GLY A 45 14.01 2.78 -6.54
N VAL A 46 14.25 2.62 -5.24
CA VAL A 46 13.25 2.13 -4.27
C VAL A 46 12.44 3.31 -3.72
N TYR A 47 11.11 3.27 -3.90
CA TYR A 47 10.20 4.30 -3.43
C TYR A 47 9.99 4.25 -1.91
N GLU A 48 9.80 3.05 -1.36
CA GLU A 48 9.51 2.79 0.04
C GLU A 48 9.92 1.36 0.42
N ASN A 49 10.12 1.08 1.70
CA ASN A 49 10.32 -0.26 2.20
C ASN A 49 9.05 -0.82 2.85
N LEU A 50 8.74 -2.08 2.56
CA LEU A 50 7.70 -2.85 3.24
C LEU A 50 8.25 -3.44 4.53
N LEU A 51 7.47 -3.37 5.59
CA LEU A 51 7.78 -3.87 6.90
C LEU A 51 7.29 -5.31 7.04
N MET A 52 8.10 -6.15 7.64
CA MET A 52 7.77 -7.55 7.87
C MET A 52 7.84 -7.89 9.35
N ASP A 53 7.06 -8.89 9.76
CA ASP A 53 7.22 -9.52 11.05
C ASP A 53 8.39 -10.53 11.05
N ALA A 54 8.63 -11.16 12.21
CA ALA A 54 9.71 -12.15 12.40
C ALA A 54 9.49 -13.43 11.57
N GLN A 55 8.26 -13.68 11.12
CA GLN A 55 7.89 -14.84 10.30
C GLN A 55 8.02 -14.55 8.80
N GLY A 56 8.33 -13.31 8.41
CA GLY A 56 8.44 -12.90 7.01
C GLY A 56 7.11 -12.47 6.37
N LEU A 57 6.07 -12.25 7.17
CA LEU A 57 4.80 -11.72 6.70
C LEU A 57 4.91 -10.22 6.47
N ILE A 58 4.54 -9.77 5.28
CA ILE A 58 4.53 -8.35 4.90
C ILE A 58 3.31 -7.70 5.54
N LEU A 59 3.54 -6.73 6.41
CA LEU A 59 2.47 -6.05 7.16
C LEU A 59 2.00 -4.78 6.45
N GLU A 60 2.89 -3.82 6.28
CA GLU A 60 2.59 -2.49 5.71
C GLU A 60 3.84 -1.86 5.09
N GLY A 61 3.72 -0.71 4.43
CA GLY A 61 4.86 0.12 4.08
C GLY A 61 5.35 0.97 5.26
N SER A 62 6.54 1.55 5.16
CA SER A 62 7.09 2.41 6.22
C SER A 62 6.23 3.66 6.49
N SER A 63 5.39 4.07 5.54
CA SER A 63 4.44 5.19 5.65
C SER A 63 3.11 4.96 4.95
N THR A 64 2.83 3.74 4.51
CA THR A 64 1.64 3.33 3.76
C THR A 64 1.09 2.00 4.26
N ASN A 65 -0.12 1.64 3.85
CA ASN A 65 -0.60 0.25 3.93
C ASN A 65 -0.29 -0.48 2.61
N PHE A 66 -0.05 -1.78 2.70
CA PHE A 66 0.31 -2.65 1.57
C PHE A 66 -0.83 -3.60 1.21
N TYR A 67 -0.98 -3.84 -0.08
CA TYR A 67 -1.95 -4.78 -0.65
C TYR A 67 -1.31 -5.56 -1.79
N GLY A 68 -1.58 -6.85 -1.83
CA GLY A 68 -1.25 -7.70 -2.98
C GLY A 68 -2.50 -8.31 -3.55
N VAL A 69 -2.48 -8.62 -4.84
CA VAL A 69 -3.60 -9.25 -5.54
C VAL A 69 -3.14 -10.58 -6.09
N ARG A 70 -3.93 -11.63 -5.87
CA ARG A 70 -3.71 -12.96 -6.44
C ARG A 70 -5.05 -13.54 -6.86
N GLN A 71 -5.15 -13.94 -8.13
CA GLN A 71 -6.37 -14.53 -8.71
C GLN A 71 -7.63 -13.67 -8.46
N GLY A 72 -7.49 -12.35 -8.60
CA GLY A 72 -8.58 -11.40 -8.43
C GLY A 72 -8.99 -11.12 -6.97
N VAL A 73 -8.31 -11.71 -5.98
CA VAL A 73 -8.53 -11.49 -4.55
C VAL A 73 -7.46 -10.53 -4.02
N VAL A 74 -7.89 -9.50 -3.31
CA VAL A 74 -6.99 -8.57 -2.61
C VAL A 74 -6.64 -9.12 -1.23
N TYR A 75 -5.36 -9.11 -0.89
CA TYR A 75 -4.81 -9.51 0.40
C TYR A 75 -4.16 -8.30 1.07
N THR A 76 -4.40 -8.11 2.35
CA THR A 76 -3.72 -7.11 3.19
C THR A 76 -3.68 -7.60 4.63
N ALA A 77 -2.65 -7.25 5.38
CA ALA A 77 -2.56 -7.65 6.77
C ALA A 77 -3.75 -7.14 7.60
N GLY A 78 -4.42 -8.05 8.32
CA GLY A 78 -5.57 -7.73 9.18
C GLY A 78 -5.18 -7.23 10.57
N ARG A 79 -3.90 -7.38 10.97
CA ARG A 79 -3.38 -6.99 12.29
C ARG A 79 -1.90 -6.62 12.18
N GLY A 80 -1.40 -5.93 13.20
CA GLY A 80 0.01 -5.49 13.21
C GLY A 80 0.30 -4.29 12.30
N VAL A 81 -0.73 -3.60 11.83
CA VAL A 81 -0.65 -2.48 10.89
C VAL A 81 -1.33 -1.23 11.45
N LEU A 82 -0.97 -0.07 10.92
CA LEU A 82 -1.72 1.15 11.20
C LEU A 82 -3.07 1.12 10.49
N GLU A 83 -4.16 1.25 11.25
CA GLU A 83 -5.51 1.42 10.72
C GLU A 83 -5.69 2.86 10.20
N GLY A 84 -5.08 3.15 9.05
CA GLY A 84 -5.12 4.47 8.44
C GLY A 84 -6.50 4.79 7.85
N VAL A 85 -6.88 6.08 7.84
CA VAL A 85 -8.13 6.55 7.22
C VAL A 85 -8.23 6.11 5.76
N THR A 86 -7.15 6.27 4.98
CA THR A 86 -7.11 5.82 3.58
C THR A 86 -7.29 4.31 3.46
N ARG A 87 -6.74 3.53 4.41
CA ARG A 87 -6.95 2.08 4.44
C ARG A 87 -8.43 1.75 4.60
N GLN A 88 -9.13 2.40 5.53
CA GLN A 88 -10.55 2.16 5.74
C GLN A 88 -11.35 2.47 4.47
N ILE A 89 -11.09 3.61 3.82
CA ILE A 89 -11.72 3.97 2.54
C ILE A 89 -11.48 2.89 1.48
N VAL A 90 -10.25 2.36 1.38
CA VAL A 90 -9.92 1.28 0.43
C VAL A 90 -10.71 0.01 0.71
N LEU A 91 -10.81 -0.40 1.99
CA LEU A 91 -11.58 -1.59 2.37
C LEU A 91 -13.07 -1.43 2.00
N ASP A 92 -13.65 -0.25 2.26
CA ASP A 92 -15.03 0.06 1.93
C ASP A 92 -15.26 0.07 0.39
N LEU A 93 -14.33 0.65 -0.37
CA LEU A 93 -14.40 0.66 -1.83
C LEU A 93 -14.26 -0.75 -2.45
N LEU A 94 -13.42 -1.62 -1.87
CA LEU A 94 -13.34 -3.02 -2.30
C LEU A 94 -14.69 -3.71 -2.17
N GLY A 95 -15.41 -3.49 -1.05
CA GLY A 95 -16.77 -3.99 -0.84
C GLY A 95 -17.76 -3.44 -1.86
N GLN A 96 -17.77 -2.12 -2.10
CA GLN A 96 -18.64 -1.46 -3.08
C GLN A 96 -18.40 -1.94 -4.51
N LEU A 97 -17.16 -2.23 -4.86
CA LEU A 97 -16.76 -2.73 -6.17
C LEU A 97 -16.93 -4.25 -6.32
N ALA A 98 -17.41 -4.95 -5.28
CA ALA A 98 -17.50 -6.40 -5.22
C ALA A 98 -16.17 -7.11 -5.52
N ILE A 99 -15.04 -6.52 -5.09
CA ILE A 99 -13.71 -7.12 -5.20
C ILE A 99 -13.44 -7.94 -3.94
N PRO A 100 -13.18 -9.25 -4.05
CA PRO A 100 -12.92 -10.10 -2.90
C PRO A 100 -11.70 -9.62 -2.10
N LEU A 101 -11.84 -9.62 -0.76
CA LEU A 101 -10.80 -9.19 0.17
C LEU A 101 -10.53 -10.27 1.21
N ARG A 102 -9.25 -10.48 1.52
CA ARG A 102 -8.79 -11.26 2.66
C ARG A 102 -7.89 -10.42 3.56
N LEU A 103 -8.19 -10.37 4.84
CA LEU A 103 -7.36 -9.72 5.86
C LEU A 103 -6.25 -10.66 6.33
N GLU A 104 -5.43 -11.08 5.39
CA GLU A 104 -4.32 -12.02 5.55
C GLU A 104 -3.05 -11.38 5.00
N ALA A 105 -1.98 -11.41 5.78
CA ALA A 105 -0.68 -10.90 5.35
C ALA A 105 -0.04 -11.85 4.32
N ILE A 106 0.63 -11.30 3.33
CA ILE A 106 1.36 -12.05 2.31
C ILE A 106 2.76 -12.36 2.83
N HIS A 107 3.20 -13.62 2.72
CA HIS A 107 4.57 -13.97 3.03
C HIS A 107 5.52 -13.47 1.94
N ARG A 108 6.71 -13.02 2.30
CA ARG A 108 7.71 -12.48 1.36
C ARG A 108 8.07 -13.45 0.22
N ASP A 109 8.04 -14.75 0.48
CA ASP A 109 8.37 -15.77 -0.52
C ASP A 109 7.22 -16.00 -1.52
N GLU A 110 6.03 -15.43 -1.26
CA GLU A 110 4.86 -15.51 -2.13
C GLU A 110 4.70 -14.30 -3.06
N VAL A 111 5.57 -13.28 -2.96
CA VAL A 111 5.43 -12.05 -3.76
C VAL A 111 5.48 -12.33 -5.27
N GLY A 112 6.20 -13.36 -5.70
CA GLY A 112 6.26 -13.77 -7.10
C GLY A 112 4.96 -14.37 -7.66
N ALA A 113 4.03 -14.75 -6.78
CA ALA A 113 2.71 -15.27 -7.16
C ALA A 113 1.64 -14.17 -7.23
N LEU A 114 2.00 -12.90 -7.00
CA LEU A 114 1.09 -11.78 -7.08
C LEU A 114 0.88 -11.34 -8.54
N ASP A 115 -0.38 -11.13 -8.90
CA ASP A 115 -0.76 -10.55 -10.20
C ASP A 115 -0.59 -9.02 -10.19
N GLU A 116 -0.90 -8.37 -9.03
CA GLU A 116 -0.77 -6.94 -8.80
C GLU A 116 -0.33 -6.67 -7.36
N ALA A 117 0.24 -5.49 -7.12
CA ALA A 117 0.43 -4.95 -5.78
C ALA A 117 0.25 -3.42 -5.79
N PHE A 118 -0.15 -2.86 -4.65
CA PHE A 118 -0.27 -1.42 -4.48
C PHE A 118 -0.12 -1.00 -3.02
N LEU A 119 0.15 0.29 -2.84
CA LEU A 119 0.21 0.98 -1.55
C LEU A 119 -0.99 1.92 -1.40
N SER A 120 -1.40 2.20 -0.15
CA SER A 120 -2.33 3.29 0.12
C SER A 120 -1.85 4.21 1.23
N GLY A 121 -2.18 5.49 1.13
CA GLY A 121 -1.87 6.49 2.14
C GLY A 121 -2.42 7.87 1.79
N SER A 122 -2.64 8.72 2.81
CA SER A 122 -3.32 10.02 2.66
C SER A 122 -2.65 10.97 1.63
N SER A 123 -1.33 10.91 1.46
CA SER A 123 -0.59 11.72 0.49
C SER A 123 -0.35 11.00 -0.85
N ARG A 124 -0.78 9.75 -0.99
CA ARG A 124 -0.46 8.88 -2.13
C ARG A 124 -1.68 8.30 -2.82
N ALA A 125 -2.86 8.38 -2.19
CA ALA A 125 -4.05 7.68 -2.65
C ALA A 125 -3.75 6.18 -2.83
N ILE A 126 -3.90 5.65 -4.02
CA ILE A 126 -3.52 4.30 -4.43
C ILE A 126 -2.30 4.40 -5.35
N LEU A 127 -1.19 3.80 -4.96
CA LEU A 127 0.06 3.82 -5.73
C LEU A 127 0.45 2.40 -6.14
N PRO A 128 0.46 2.09 -7.44
CA PRO A 128 0.82 0.75 -7.91
C PRO A 128 2.28 0.39 -7.60
N VAL A 129 2.51 -0.88 -7.24
CA VAL A 129 3.82 -1.48 -7.02
C VAL A 129 4.05 -2.52 -8.11
N VAL A 130 5.15 -2.42 -8.83
CA VAL A 130 5.49 -3.31 -9.95
C VAL A 130 6.73 -4.16 -9.68
N THR A 131 7.47 -3.84 -8.60
CA THR A 131 8.65 -4.61 -8.18
C THR A 131 8.75 -4.59 -6.65
N ILE A 132 8.98 -5.74 -6.04
CA ILE A 132 9.23 -5.91 -4.60
C ILE A 132 10.59 -6.60 -4.41
N ALA A 133 11.54 -5.93 -3.77
CA ALA A 133 12.90 -6.43 -3.52
C ALA A 133 13.58 -7.00 -4.79
N GLY A 134 13.41 -6.34 -5.93
CA GLY A 134 13.95 -6.75 -7.22
C GLY A 134 13.12 -7.79 -7.97
N GLN A 135 12.08 -8.37 -7.34
CA GLN A 135 11.18 -9.32 -7.98
C GLN A 135 10.02 -8.59 -8.67
N GLN A 136 9.84 -8.84 -9.96
CA GLN A 136 8.73 -8.28 -10.74
C GLN A 136 7.40 -8.86 -10.27
N ILE A 137 6.37 -8.00 -10.18
CA ILE A 137 4.99 -8.35 -9.87
C ILE A 137 4.19 -8.41 -11.16
N GLY A 138 3.47 -9.52 -11.37
CA GLY A 138 2.68 -9.75 -12.57
C GLY A 138 3.50 -9.54 -13.84
N ASN A 139 3.02 -8.67 -14.71
CA ASN A 139 3.71 -8.32 -15.97
C ASN A 139 4.61 -7.07 -15.86
N GLY A 140 4.91 -6.60 -14.65
CA GLY A 140 5.72 -5.40 -14.41
C GLY A 140 4.99 -4.07 -14.70
N ARG A 141 3.66 -4.09 -14.73
CA ARG A 141 2.81 -2.90 -14.97
C ARG A 141 1.67 -2.83 -13.95
N PRO A 142 1.14 -1.62 -13.67
CA PRO A 142 -0.05 -1.46 -12.85
C PRO A 142 -1.22 -2.29 -13.36
N GLY A 143 -1.81 -3.07 -12.48
CA GLY A 143 -2.90 -3.98 -12.85
C GLY A 143 -4.29 -3.32 -12.82
N PRO A 144 -5.33 -4.03 -13.28
CA PRO A 144 -6.68 -3.51 -13.41
C PRO A 144 -7.37 -3.21 -12.06
N ILE A 145 -7.12 -4.00 -11.02
CA ILE A 145 -7.74 -3.81 -9.70
C ILE A 145 -7.22 -2.52 -9.05
N GLY A 146 -5.89 -2.33 -9.03
CA GLY A 146 -5.27 -1.11 -8.51
C GLY A 146 -5.76 0.16 -9.23
N ARG A 147 -5.87 0.11 -10.56
CA ARG A 147 -6.40 1.22 -11.37
C ARG A 147 -7.87 1.51 -11.06
N ARG A 148 -8.70 0.48 -10.98
CA ARG A 148 -10.13 0.60 -10.66
C ARG A 148 -10.34 1.21 -9.27
N LEU A 149 -9.54 0.79 -8.28
CA LEU A 149 -9.55 1.36 -6.93
C LEU A 149 -9.11 2.82 -6.92
N LEU A 150 -8.07 3.18 -7.68
CA LEU A 150 -7.61 4.57 -7.78
C LEU A 150 -8.70 5.49 -8.34
N MET A 151 -9.41 5.05 -9.38
CA MET A 151 -10.54 5.80 -9.94
C MET A 151 -11.64 5.98 -8.89
N ALA A 152 -12.08 4.90 -8.24
CA ALA A 152 -13.10 4.95 -7.21
C ALA A 152 -12.70 5.82 -6.00
N TYR A 153 -11.42 5.77 -5.61
CA TYR A 153 -10.89 6.61 -4.54
C TYR A 153 -10.93 8.11 -4.91
N ASN A 154 -10.53 8.45 -6.14
CA ASN A 154 -10.58 9.84 -6.60
C ASN A 154 -12.02 10.36 -6.66
N ASP A 155 -12.96 9.54 -7.15
CA ASP A 155 -14.39 9.87 -7.16
C ASP A 155 -14.94 10.07 -5.74
N PHE A 156 -14.54 9.22 -4.79
CA PHE A 156 -14.90 9.37 -3.38
C PHE A 156 -14.38 10.69 -2.80
N VAL A 157 -13.12 11.02 -3.05
CA VAL A 157 -12.52 12.28 -2.56
C VAL A 157 -13.24 13.50 -3.13
N VAL A 158 -13.51 13.52 -4.44
CA VAL A 158 -14.22 14.63 -5.09
C VAL A 158 -15.60 14.82 -4.46
N ARG A 159 -16.39 13.75 -4.31
CA ARG A 159 -17.73 13.81 -3.68
C ARG A 159 -17.71 14.25 -2.22
N THR A 160 -16.64 13.94 -1.48
CA THR A 160 -16.52 14.31 -0.07
C THR A 160 -16.11 15.77 0.11
N ILE A 161 -15.34 16.34 -0.83
CA ILE A 161 -14.85 17.72 -0.75
C ILE A 161 -15.89 18.72 -1.32
N GLN A 162 -16.60 18.39 -2.39
CA GLN A 162 -17.57 19.28 -3.04
C GLN A 162 -18.70 19.82 -2.12
N PRO A 163 -19.30 19.05 -1.22
CA PRO A 163 -20.32 19.59 -0.31
C PRO A 163 -19.78 20.63 0.67
N ALA A 164 -18.53 20.53 1.06
CA ALA A 164 -17.90 21.46 1.99
C ALA A 164 -17.59 22.84 1.39
N ILE A 165 -17.60 22.96 0.06
CA ILE A 165 -17.31 24.23 -0.64
C ILE A 165 -18.61 24.95 -1.03
N SER A 166 -19.74 24.23 -1.17
CA SER A 166 -21.04 24.82 -1.50
C SER A 166 -21.75 25.42 -0.29
N ASP A 167 -21.27 25.18 0.92
CA ASP A 167 -21.85 25.69 2.19
C ASP A 167 -21.07 26.90 2.75
N LEU A 168 -20.11 27.47 1.99
CA LEU A 168 -19.38 28.70 2.28
C LEU A 168 -19.78 29.84 1.34
#